data_86ac8d6d7cf6868d54e0e094033d2b25
#
_entry.id   86ac8d6d7cf6868d54e0e094033d2b25
#
_cell.length_a   1.000
_cell.length_b   1.000
_cell.length_c   1.000
_cell.angle_alpha   90.00
_cell.angle_beta   90.00
_cell.angle_gamma   90.00
#
_symmetry.space_group_name_H-M   'P 1'
#
loop_
_entity.id
_entity.type
_entity.pdbx_description
1 polymer ?
#
loop_
_entity_poly.entity_id
_entity_poly.type
_entity_poly.pdbx_seq_one_letter_code
_entity_poly.pdbx_strand_id
1 'polypeptide(L)'
;APAPAPAKITQPSGTRQIQVYKSVQKNGVVRYSDLMPDQGHYELLLFNDCYACNPASRVNWHTTGLFLYDYASTIQAAAKAYQVEPALIRALIHAESAFNPQAISRKGAMGLTQLMPATARELGVGDALMAEQNIFGGVKYLAGLLKQYGGNIALATAAYNAGAGAVQKHGGIPPYAETRAYVERVQLLHLRYKEML
;
A
#
# COMPACT_ATOMS: atom_id res chain seq x y z
N ALA A 1 8.23 38.36 -13.64
CA ALA A 1 7.08 38.32 -12.74
C ALA A 1 7.26 37.16 -11.76
N PRO A 2 7.09 37.35 -10.43
CA PRO A 2 7.19 36.27 -9.47
C PRO A 2 6.02 35.33 -9.64
N ALA A 3 6.27 34.00 -9.49
CA ALA A 3 5.26 32.97 -9.56
C ALA A 3 4.19 33.16 -8.47
N PRO A 4 2.91 32.88 -8.75
CA PRO A 4 1.84 33.02 -7.77
C PRO A 4 2.04 32.10 -6.58
N ALA A 5 1.78 32.62 -5.37
CA ALA A 5 1.82 31.85 -4.14
C ALA A 5 0.79 30.70 -4.18
N PRO A 6 1.13 29.51 -3.65
CA PRO A 6 0.21 28.39 -3.66
C PRO A 6 -1.01 28.68 -2.78
N ALA A 7 -2.19 28.34 -3.30
CA ALA A 7 -3.46 28.48 -2.61
C ALA A 7 -3.47 27.66 -1.31
N LYS A 8 -3.90 28.28 -0.20
CA LYS A 8 -4.14 27.60 1.07
C LYS A 8 -5.28 26.59 0.91
N ILE A 9 -4.96 25.32 0.86
CA ILE A 9 -5.95 24.24 0.90
C ILE A 9 -6.40 24.09 2.35
N THR A 10 -7.65 24.42 2.63
CA THR A 10 -8.31 24.14 3.91
C THR A 10 -8.49 22.63 4.06
N GLN A 11 -7.78 22.03 5.03
CA GLN A 11 -7.81 20.60 5.29
C GLN A 11 -9.10 20.19 6.04
N PRO A 12 -9.72 19.05 5.67
CA PRO A 12 -10.70 18.42 6.57
C PRO A 12 -9.94 17.79 7.75
N SER A 13 -10.45 18.05 8.95
CA SER A 13 -9.91 17.57 10.23
C SER A 13 -9.87 16.04 10.27
N GLY A 14 -8.66 15.44 10.44
CA GLY A 14 -8.58 14.04 10.88
C GLY A 14 -7.37 13.21 10.50
N THR A 15 -6.61 13.53 9.45
CA THR A 15 -5.42 12.76 9.07
C THR A 15 -4.23 13.69 8.97
N ARG A 16 -3.22 13.46 9.82
CA ARG A 16 -1.97 14.21 9.78
C ARG A 16 -1.16 13.72 8.57
N GLN A 17 -1.32 14.41 7.43
CA GLN A 17 -0.46 14.19 6.27
C GLN A 17 0.94 14.70 6.57
N ILE A 18 1.95 13.86 6.38
CA ILE A 18 3.35 14.31 6.37
C ILE A 18 3.68 14.68 4.93
N GLN A 19 4.16 15.91 4.76
CA GLN A 19 4.67 16.42 3.50
C GLN A 19 6.16 16.13 3.43
N VAL A 20 6.61 15.50 2.36
CA VAL A 20 8.03 15.30 2.06
C VAL A 20 8.30 15.84 0.67
N TYR A 21 9.32 16.64 0.56
CA TYR A 21 9.78 17.22 -0.68
C TYR A 21 10.89 16.36 -1.27
N LYS A 22 10.67 15.81 -2.46
CA LYS A 22 11.65 15.07 -3.24
C LYS A 22 12.29 16.03 -4.23
N SER A 23 13.58 16.20 -4.19
CA SER A 23 14.35 17.00 -5.13
C SER A 23 15.51 16.22 -5.70
N VAL A 24 15.91 16.54 -6.94
CA VAL A 24 17.12 15.98 -7.56
C VAL A 24 18.19 17.04 -7.54
N GLN A 25 19.30 16.76 -6.89
CA GLN A 25 20.44 17.65 -6.83
C GLN A 25 21.18 17.69 -8.18
N LYS A 26 22.00 18.72 -8.42
CA LYS A 26 22.78 18.87 -9.66
C LYS A 26 23.70 17.70 -9.98
N ASN A 27 24.10 16.93 -8.97
CA ASN A 27 24.90 15.70 -9.10
C ASN A 27 24.07 14.43 -9.32
N GLY A 28 22.75 14.55 -9.55
CA GLY A 28 21.83 13.41 -9.76
C GLY A 28 21.36 12.74 -8.47
N VAL A 29 21.83 13.16 -7.29
CA VAL A 29 21.39 12.58 -6.02
C VAL A 29 19.96 13.02 -5.70
N VAL A 30 19.09 12.06 -5.42
CA VAL A 30 17.72 12.32 -4.95
C VAL A 30 17.75 12.61 -3.45
N ARG A 31 17.22 13.78 -3.08
CA ARG A 31 17.08 14.20 -1.68
C ARG A 31 15.61 14.20 -1.30
N TYR A 32 15.31 13.66 -0.13
CA TYR A 32 14.02 13.76 0.54
C TYR A 32 14.15 14.65 1.78
N SER A 33 13.21 15.58 1.99
CA SER A 33 13.22 16.53 3.10
C SER A 33 11.79 16.81 3.55
N ASP A 34 11.58 16.99 4.84
CA ASP A 34 10.36 17.51 5.44
C ASP A 34 10.26 19.04 5.32
N LEU A 35 11.37 19.69 4.95
CA LEU A 35 11.43 21.11 4.67
C LEU A 35 11.37 21.37 3.17
N MET A 36 10.53 22.32 2.77
CA MET A 36 10.43 22.77 1.38
C MET A 36 11.79 23.31 0.90
N PRO A 37 12.32 22.86 -0.25
CA PRO A 37 13.55 23.39 -0.80
C PRO A 37 13.40 24.88 -1.16
N ASP A 38 14.38 25.67 -0.81
CA ASP A 38 14.39 27.11 -1.12
C ASP A 38 14.56 27.40 -2.62
N GLN A 39 15.12 26.47 -3.38
CA GLN A 39 15.40 26.60 -4.83
C GLN A 39 15.31 25.26 -5.55
N GLY A 40 14.96 25.29 -6.85
CA GLY A 40 14.93 24.14 -7.74
C GLY A 40 13.55 23.51 -7.90
N HIS A 41 13.48 22.51 -8.79
CA HIS A 41 12.26 21.71 -8.96
C HIS A 41 12.16 20.66 -7.84
N TYR A 42 10.98 20.54 -7.26
CA TYR A 42 10.67 19.50 -6.29
C TYR A 42 9.32 18.87 -6.59
N GLU A 43 9.17 17.63 -6.18
CA GLU A 43 7.91 16.89 -6.16
C GLU A 43 7.43 16.84 -4.70
N LEU A 44 6.19 17.25 -4.44
CA LEU A 44 5.58 17.14 -3.12
C LEU A 44 4.98 15.74 -2.96
N LEU A 45 5.56 14.95 -2.07
CA LEU A 45 5.05 13.64 -1.70
C LEU A 45 4.19 13.78 -0.44
N LEU A 46 2.95 13.35 -0.53
CA LEU A 46 2.01 13.31 0.59
C LEU A 46 1.99 11.90 1.14
N PHE A 47 2.48 11.72 2.37
CA PHE A 47 2.48 10.43 3.03
C PHE A 47 1.17 10.22 3.76
N ASN A 48 0.50 9.15 3.41
CA ASN A 48 -0.68 8.67 4.11
C ASN A 48 -0.31 7.37 4.85
N ASP A 49 -0.92 7.14 6.01
CA ASP A 49 -0.87 5.81 6.63
C ASP A 49 -1.56 4.79 5.69
N CYS A 50 -1.24 3.50 5.84
CA CYS A 50 -1.94 2.42 5.14
C CYS A 50 -3.46 2.65 5.22
N TYR A 51 -4.14 2.64 4.07
CA TYR A 51 -5.54 3.05 3.97
C TYR A 51 -6.47 2.25 4.89
N ALA A 52 -6.24 0.94 5.01
CA ALA A 52 -7.04 0.06 5.87
C ALA A 52 -6.42 -0.17 7.27
N CYS A 53 -5.26 0.41 7.59
CA CYS A 53 -4.58 0.11 8.85
C CYS A 53 -5.05 0.96 10.03
N ASN A 54 -5.63 2.13 9.80
CA ASN A 54 -6.06 3.02 10.88
C ASN A 54 -7.30 2.46 11.61
N PRO A 55 -7.18 2.01 12.88
CA PRO A 55 -8.32 1.47 13.64
C PRO A 55 -9.48 2.48 13.79
N ALA A 56 -9.17 3.78 13.83
CA ALA A 56 -10.13 4.87 13.93
C ALA A 56 -10.66 5.36 12.57
N SER A 57 -10.45 4.62 11.49
CA SER A 57 -10.97 4.97 10.17
C SER A 57 -12.49 5.09 10.19
N ARG A 58 -13.01 6.18 9.61
CA ARG A 58 -14.46 6.42 9.43
C ARG A 58 -15.00 5.86 8.12
N VAL A 59 -14.18 5.17 7.34
CA VAL A 59 -14.61 4.53 6.09
C VAL A 59 -15.59 3.40 6.43
N ASN A 60 -16.76 3.42 5.80
CA ASN A 60 -17.66 2.27 5.86
C ASN A 60 -17.18 1.20 4.87
N TRP A 61 -16.49 0.22 5.37
CA TRP A 61 -15.88 -0.86 4.57
C TRP A 61 -16.92 -1.78 3.91
N HIS A 62 -18.15 -1.81 4.41
CA HIS A 62 -19.24 -2.57 3.80
C HIS A 62 -19.81 -1.88 2.54
N THR A 63 -19.68 -0.56 2.43
CA THR A 63 -20.29 0.22 1.34
C THR A 63 -19.31 1.05 0.52
N THR A 64 -18.02 1.12 0.91
CA THR A 64 -17.02 1.83 0.11
C THR A 64 -16.98 1.32 -1.33
N GLY A 65 -16.77 2.21 -2.30
CA GLY A 65 -16.69 1.85 -3.73
C GLY A 65 -15.60 0.82 -4.00
N LEU A 66 -15.84 -0.12 -4.91
CA LEU A 66 -14.87 -1.13 -5.34
C LEU A 66 -14.21 -0.71 -6.65
N PHE A 67 -12.94 -1.03 -6.81
CA PHE A 67 -12.13 -0.79 -8.00
C PHE A 67 -12.14 -2.05 -8.90
N LEU A 68 -13.19 -2.24 -9.71
CA LEU A 68 -13.40 -3.47 -10.46
C LEU A 68 -12.55 -3.57 -11.73
N TYR A 69 -12.24 -2.44 -12.35
CA TYR A 69 -11.58 -2.38 -13.66
C TYR A 69 -10.12 -1.92 -13.60
N ASP A 70 -9.73 -1.25 -12.52
CA ASP A 70 -8.38 -0.74 -12.35
C ASP A 70 -7.36 -1.87 -12.39
N TYR A 71 -6.32 -1.72 -13.22
CA TYR A 71 -5.24 -2.69 -13.41
C TYR A 71 -5.71 -4.13 -13.70
N ALA A 72 -6.89 -4.31 -14.31
CA ALA A 72 -7.53 -5.61 -14.48
C ALA A 72 -6.62 -6.64 -15.16
N SER A 73 -5.98 -6.28 -16.29
CA SER A 73 -5.07 -7.17 -17.03
C SER A 73 -3.85 -7.56 -16.21
N THR A 74 -3.23 -6.61 -15.51
CA THR A 74 -2.05 -6.86 -14.67
C THR A 74 -2.40 -7.74 -13.49
N ILE A 75 -3.54 -7.49 -12.82
CA ILE A 75 -4.02 -8.32 -11.71
C ILE A 75 -4.31 -9.75 -12.18
N GLN A 76 -4.96 -9.94 -13.33
CA GLN A 76 -5.22 -11.28 -13.88
C GLN A 76 -3.92 -12.02 -14.24
N ALA A 77 -2.95 -11.31 -14.84
CA ALA A 77 -1.64 -11.89 -15.15
C ALA A 77 -0.89 -12.33 -13.88
N ALA A 78 -0.84 -11.47 -12.85
CA ALA A 78 -0.22 -11.79 -11.57
C ALA A 78 -0.95 -12.93 -10.83
N ALA A 79 -2.29 -12.93 -10.84
CA ALA A 79 -3.13 -13.98 -10.27
C ALA A 79 -2.79 -15.36 -10.88
N LYS A 80 -2.69 -15.41 -12.21
CA LYS A 80 -2.32 -16.64 -12.93
C LYS A 80 -0.89 -17.06 -12.63
N ALA A 81 0.06 -16.11 -12.61
CA ALA A 81 1.48 -16.40 -12.40
C ALA A 81 1.76 -16.98 -11.00
N TYR A 82 1.07 -16.49 -9.98
CA TYR A 82 1.32 -16.84 -8.59
C TYR A 82 0.21 -17.65 -7.94
N GLN A 83 -0.83 -18.03 -8.69
CA GLN A 83 -1.97 -18.82 -8.21
C GLN A 83 -2.68 -18.18 -7.00
N VAL A 84 -2.87 -16.87 -7.04
CA VAL A 84 -3.60 -16.09 -6.05
C VAL A 84 -4.93 -15.62 -6.63
N GLU A 85 -6.00 -15.73 -5.88
CA GLU A 85 -7.34 -15.32 -6.32
C GLU A 85 -7.38 -13.81 -6.66
N PRO A 86 -7.88 -13.40 -7.85
CA PRO A 86 -7.92 -11.99 -8.25
C PRO A 86 -8.68 -11.10 -7.26
N ALA A 87 -9.74 -11.60 -6.64
CA ALA A 87 -10.49 -10.91 -5.61
C ALA A 87 -9.65 -10.58 -4.37
N LEU A 88 -8.77 -11.52 -3.95
CA LEU A 88 -7.85 -11.28 -2.84
C LEU A 88 -6.77 -10.25 -3.19
N ILE A 89 -6.26 -10.29 -4.43
CA ILE A 89 -5.30 -9.28 -4.90
C ILE A 89 -5.93 -7.89 -4.88
N ARG A 90 -7.16 -7.74 -5.36
CA ARG A 90 -7.89 -6.47 -5.32
C ARG A 90 -8.13 -5.99 -3.90
N ALA A 91 -8.52 -6.90 -3.00
CA ALA A 91 -8.70 -6.58 -1.59
C ALA A 91 -7.41 -6.07 -0.93
N LEU A 92 -6.27 -6.71 -1.24
CA LEU A 92 -4.96 -6.28 -0.78
C LEU A 92 -4.63 -4.87 -1.27
N ILE A 93 -4.68 -4.63 -2.59
CA ILE A 93 -4.36 -3.33 -3.20
C ILE A 93 -5.28 -2.23 -2.64
N HIS A 94 -6.58 -2.54 -2.50
CA HIS A 94 -7.54 -1.60 -1.93
C HIS A 94 -7.18 -1.25 -0.48
N ALA A 95 -6.86 -2.24 0.34
CA ALA A 95 -6.49 -2.04 1.75
C ALA A 95 -5.18 -1.26 1.90
N GLU A 96 -4.19 -1.49 1.04
CA GLU A 96 -2.88 -0.86 1.13
C GLU A 96 -2.88 0.60 0.66
N SER A 97 -3.47 0.88 -0.50
CA SER A 97 -3.32 2.16 -1.17
C SER A 97 -4.62 2.78 -1.71
N ALA A 98 -5.77 2.13 -1.56
CA ALA A 98 -7.00 2.47 -2.30
C ALA A 98 -6.72 2.65 -3.81
N PHE A 99 -5.91 1.74 -4.38
CA PHE A 99 -5.49 1.76 -5.79
C PHE A 99 -4.65 2.99 -6.22
N ASN A 100 -4.04 3.71 -5.29
CA ASN A 100 -3.13 4.81 -5.61
C ASN A 100 -1.71 4.29 -5.93
N PRO A 101 -1.24 4.34 -7.20
CA PRO A 101 0.08 3.83 -7.58
C PRO A 101 1.24 4.68 -7.03
N GLN A 102 0.96 5.92 -6.64
CA GLN A 102 1.96 6.85 -6.08
C GLN A 102 1.92 6.90 -4.55
N ALA A 103 1.21 5.96 -3.90
CA ALA A 103 1.14 5.94 -2.45
C ALA A 103 2.51 5.65 -1.83
N ILE A 104 2.91 6.47 -0.87
CA ILE A 104 4.11 6.26 -0.06
C ILE A 104 3.72 6.42 1.41
N SER A 105 4.02 5.40 2.23
CA SER A 105 3.72 5.45 3.67
C SER A 105 4.82 6.17 4.46
N ARG A 106 4.52 6.58 5.69
CA ARG A 106 5.51 7.16 6.61
C ARG A 106 6.72 6.26 6.86
N LYS A 107 6.52 4.94 6.77
CA LYS A 107 7.59 3.94 6.94
C LYS A 107 8.36 3.68 5.65
N GLY A 108 7.97 4.33 4.54
CA GLY A 108 8.60 4.20 3.23
C GLY A 108 8.07 3.02 2.40
N ALA A 109 6.93 2.43 2.74
CA ALA A 109 6.27 1.48 1.88
C ALA A 109 5.70 2.18 0.64
N MET A 110 5.80 1.57 -0.56
CA MET A 110 5.57 2.24 -1.84
C MET A 110 4.59 1.50 -2.73
N GLY A 111 3.79 2.28 -3.46
CA GLY A 111 2.95 1.86 -4.57
C GLY A 111 1.66 1.15 -4.16
N LEU A 112 1.04 0.50 -5.12
CA LEU A 112 -0.28 -0.12 -5.00
C LEU A 112 -0.39 -1.13 -3.86
N THR A 113 0.63 -1.96 -3.67
CA THR A 113 0.68 -3.04 -2.67
C THR A 113 1.55 -2.68 -1.46
N GLN A 114 2.01 -1.43 -1.36
CA GLN A 114 2.80 -0.89 -0.26
C GLN A 114 4.02 -1.75 0.10
N LEU A 115 4.88 -2.03 -0.89
CA LEU A 115 6.11 -2.77 -0.66
C LEU A 115 7.15 -1.91 0.06
N MET A 116 7.71 -2.45 1.14
CA MET A 116 8.90 -1.86 1.77
C MET A 116 10.11 -1.97 0.82
N PRO A 117 11.01 -0.97 0.80
CA PRO A 117 12.17 -0.97 -0.12
C PRO A 117 13.04 -2.22 -0.04
N ALA A 118 13.24 -2.77 1.15
CA ALA A 118 13.99 -4.02 1.33
C ALA A 118 13.27 -5.19 0.67
N THR A 119 11.98 -5.35 0.94
CA THR A 119 11.14 -6.39 0.35
C THR A 119 11.05 -6.26 -1.17
N ALA A 120 10.90 -5.04 -1.69
CA ALA A 120 10.89 -4.79 -3.14
C ALA A 120 12.17 -5.32 -3.81
N ARG A 121 13.35 -5.03 -3.22
CA ARG A 121 14.64 -5.52 -3.73
C ARG A 121 14.73 -7.06 -3.69
N GLU A 122 14.33 -7.70 -2.60
CA GLU A 122 14.33 -9.17 -2.45
C GLU A 122 13.42 -9.84 -3.47
N LEU A 123 12.32 -9.19 -3.85
CA LEU A 123 11.37 -9.68 -4.83
C LEU A 123 11.80 -9.42 -6.29
N GLY A 124 12.85 -8.61 -6.51
CA GLY A 124 13.32 -8.20 -7.82
C GLY A 124 12.53 -7.05 -8.45
N VAL A 125 11.84 -6.25 -7.63
CA VAL A 125 11.12 -5.05 -8.07
C VAL A 125 12.12 -3.90 -8.22
N GLY A 126 12.34 -3.45 -9.44
CA GLY A 126 13.28 -2.36 -9.76
C GLY A 126 12.71 -0.98 -9.42
N ASP A 127 11.43 -0.76 -9.68
CA ASP A 127 10.72 0.47 -9.35
C ASP A 127 9.36 0.12 -8.72
N ALA A 128 9.26 0.36 -7.40
CA ALA A 128 8.05 0.07 -6.63
C ALA A 128 6.90 1.07 -6.88
N LEU A 129 7.11 2.17 -7.61
CA LEU A 129 6.05 3.08 -8.06
C LEU A 129 5.55 2.74 -9.47
N MET A 130 6.22 1.83 -10.18
CA MET A 130 5.72 1.24 -11.40
C MET A 130 4.63 0.22 -11.09
N ALA A 131 3.37 0.53 -11.48
CA ALA A 131 2.19 -0.25 -11.10
C ALA A 131 2.34 -1.75 -11.39
N GLU A 132 2.81 -2.12 -12.59
CA GLU A 132 2.98 -3.52 -12.99
C GLU A 132 3.99 -4.24 -12.12
N GLN A 133 5.19 -3.67 -11.93
CA GLN A 133 6.24 -4.27 -11.10
C GLN A 133 5.78 -4.39 -9.65
N ASN A 134 5.09 -3.37 -9.13
CA ASN A 134 4.58 -3.36 -7.77
C ASN A 134 3.52 -4.44 -7.54
N ILE A 135 2.54 -4.58 -8.46
CA ILE A 135 1.51 -5.62 -8.36
C ILE A 135 2.15 -7.01 -8.39
N PHE A 136 3.04 -7.29 -9.36
CA PHE A 136 3.70 -8.59 -9.46
C PHE A 136 4.53 -8.90 -8.20
N GLY A 137 5.28 -7.93 -7.69
CA GLY A 137 6.05 -8.09 -6.45
C GLY A 137 5.18 -8.36 -5.24
N GLY A 138 4.13 -7.55 -5.04
CA GLY A 138 3.21 -7.71 -3.92
C GLY A 138 2.44 -9.02 -3.95
N VAL A 139 2.00 -9.45 -5.13
CA VAL A 139 1.30 -10.75 -5.30
C VAL A 139 2.24 -11.92 -5.08
N LYS A 140 3.49 -11.84 -5.57
CA LYS A 140 4.55 -12.84 -5.27
C LYS A 140 4.79 -12.96 -3.77
N TYR A 141 4.86 -11.84 -3.06
CA TYR A 141 5.05 -11.82 -1.61
C TYR A 141 3.84 -12.44 -0.89
N LEU A 142 2.61 -12.05 -1.26
CA LEU A 142 1.39 -12.61 -0.72
C LEU A 142 1.29 -14.13 -0.96
N ALA A 143 1.62 -14.59 -2.16
CA ALA A 143 1.64 -16.02 -2.49
C ALA A 143 2.60 -16.82 -1.60
N GLY A 144 3.80 -16.26 -1.34
CA GLY A 144 4.76 -16.84 -0.41
C GLY A 144 4.20 -16.98 1.01
N LEU A 145 3.53 -15.93 1.49
CA LEU A 145 2.88 -15.95 2.80
C LEU A 145 1.70 -16.93 2.85
N LEU A 146 0.86 -16.96 1.82
CA LEU A 146 -0.23 -17.95 1.73
C LEU A 146 0.31 -19.38 1.80
N LYS A 147 1.39 -19.67 1.07
CA LYS A 147 2.06 -20.98 1.14
C LYS A 147 2.59 -21.26 2.54
N GLN A 148 3.25 -20.29 3.18
CA GLN A 148 3.80 -20.41 4.54
C GLN A 148 2.73 -20.72 5.58
N TYR A 149 1.54 -20.15 5.42
CA TYR A 149 0.42 -20.32 6.36
C TYR A 149 -0.67 -21.27 5.89
N GLY A 150 -0.34 -22.20 4.97
CA GLY A 150 -1.25 -23.26 4.52
C GLY A 150 -2.55 -22.76 3.88
N GLY A 151 -2.51 -21.61 3.19
CA GLY A 151 -3.67 -20.97 2.56
C GLY A 151 -4.52 -20.12 3.53
N ASN A 152 -4.13 -19.98 4.79
CA ASN A 152 -4.86 -19.16 5.75
C ASN A 152 -4.70 -17.68 5.43
N ILE A 153 -5.73 -17.08 4.82
CA ILE A 153 -5.76 -15.69 4.38
C ILE A 153 -5.55 -14.72 5.56
N ALA A 154 -6.16 -14.99 6.72
CA ALA A 154 -6.06 -14.12 7.87
C ALA A 154 -4.62 -14.04 8.41
N LEU A 155 -3.92 -15.18 8.49
CA LEU A 155 -2.52 -15.22 8.91
C LEU A 155 -1.58 -14.65 7.85
N ALA A 156 -1.84 -14.92 6.57
CA ALA A 156 -1.05 -14.38 5.46
C ALA A 156 -1.15 -12.85 5.39
N THR A 157 -2.35 -12.29 5.53
CA THR A 157 -2.55 -10.84 5.52
C THR A 157 -2.03 -10.18 6.80
N ALA A 158 -2.14 -10.83 7.96
CA ALA A 158 -1.48 -10.36 9.18
C ALA A 158 0.05 -10.29 9.01
N ALA A 159 0.64 -11.31 8.39
CA ALA A 159 2.07 -11.35 8.11
C ALA A 159 2.49 -10.32 7.05
N TYR A 160 1.64 -10.06 6.08
CA TYR A 160 1.87 -9.01 5.07
C TYR A 160 2.00 -7.63 5.74
N ASN A 161 1.09 -7.32 6.67
CA ASN A 161 1.06 -6.04 7.38
C ASN A 161 2.10 -5.93 8.51
N ALA A 162 2.18 -6.93 9.38
CA ALA A 162 3.01 -6.88 10.59
C ALA A 162 4.37 -7.59 10.46
N GLY A 163 4.57 -8.31 9.36
CA GLY A 163 5.72 -9.19 9.16
C GLY A 163 5.51 -10.61 9.72
N ALA A 164 6.05 -11.61 9.01
CA ALA A 164 5.95 -13.03 9.40
C ALA A 164 6.52 -13.33 10.80
N GLY A 165 7.59 -12.63 11.18
CA GLY A 165 8.19 -12.76 12.52
C GLY A 165 7.24 -12.37 13.65
N ALA A 166 6.38 -11.35 13.45
CA ALA A 166 5.38 -10.97 14.45
C ALA A 166 4.29 -12.04 14.57
N VAL A 167 3.81 -12.58 13.45
CA VAL A 167 2.82 -13.67 13.47
C VAL A 167 3.37 -14.92 14.15
N GLN A 168 4.61 -15.28 13.86
CA GLN A 168 5.29 -16.41 14.50
C GLN A 168 5.45 -16.19 16.00
N LYS A 169 5.94 -15.01 16.41
CA LYS A 169 6.15 -14.66 17.82
C LYS A 169 4.86 -14.76 18.65
N HIS A 170 3.72 -14.41 18.06
CA HIS A 170 2.43 -14.42 18.75
C HIS A 170 1.62 -15.69 18.52
N GLY A 171 2.12 -16.64 17.73
CA GLY A 171 1.39 -17.86 17.39
C GLY A 171 0.09 -17.64 16.64
N GLY A 172 -0.07 -16.47 15.97
CA GLY A 172 -1.30 -16.06 15.30
C GLY A 172 -1.28 -14.57 14.96
N ILE A 173 -2.48 -13.99 14.74
CA ILE A 173 -2.60 -12.56 14.45
C ILE A 173 -2.09 -11.76 15.66
N PRO A 174 -1.05 -10.90 15.47
CA PRO A 174 -0.50 -10.11 16.56
C PRO A 174 -1.57 -9.20 17.20
N PRO A 175 -1.48 -8.92 18.52
CA PRO A 175 -2.45 -8.08 19.22
C PRO A 175 -2.28 -6.57 18.92
N TYR A 176 -1.82 -6.24 17.72
CA TYR A 176 -1.68 -4.87 17.25
C TYR A 176 -3.02 -4.39 16.69
N ALA A 177 -3.54 -3.28 17.19
CA ALA A 177 -4.83 -2.73 16.74
C ALA A 177 -4.85 -2.45 15.23
N GLU A 178 -3.74 -1.96 14.70
CA GLU A 178 -3.53 -1.73 13.26
C GLU A 178 -3.67 -3.01 12.45
N THR A 179 -2.96 -4.07 12.85
CA THR A 179 -2.97 -5.35 12.12
C THR A 179 -4.32 -6.07 12.20
N ARG A 180 -4.99 -6.02 13.34
CA ARG A 180 -6.34 -6.60 13.49
C ARG A 180 -7.35 -5.91 12.59
N ALA A 181 -7.36 -4.57 12.60
CA ALA A 181 -8.24 -3.78 11.72
C ALA A 181 -7.94 -4.05 10.24
N TYR A 182 -6.66 -4.16 9.87
CA TYR A 182 -6.25 -4.47 8.51
C TYR A 182 -6.75 -5.84 8.05
N VAL A 183 -6.52 -6.89 8.85
CA VAL A 183 -6.96 -8.26 8.51
C VAL A 183 -8.47 -8.32 8.32
N GLU A 184 -9.24 -7.75 9.25
CA GLU A 184 -10.71 -7.70 9.15
C GLU A 184 -11.17 -7.01 7.84
N ARG A 185 -10.56 -5.88 7.51
CA ARG A 185 -10.91 -5.10 6.31
C ARG A 185 -10.52 -5.80 5.01
N VAL A 186 -9.34 -6.44 4.97
CA VAL A 186 -8.95 -7.23 3.80
C VAL A 186 -9.92 -8.41 3.60
N GLN A 187 -10.31 -9.12 4.65
CA GLN A 187 -11.27 -10.20 4.55
C GLN A 187 -12.63 -9.73 4.04
N LEU A 188 -13.14 -8.60 4.58
CA LEU A 188 -14.38 -8.00 4.15
C LEU A 188 -14.33 -7.58 2.68
N LEU A 189 -13.27 -6.87 2.27
CA LEU A 189 -13.07 -6.47 0.88
C LEU A 189 -12.94 -7.69 -0.04
N HIS A 190 -12.23 -8.73 0.39
CA HIS A 190 -12.09 -9.97 -0.38
C HIS A 190 -13.44 -10.60 -0.69
N LEU A 191 -14.32 -10.75 0.31
CA LEU A 191 -15.68 -11.26 0.11
C LEU A 191 -16.46 -10.40 -0.88
N ARG A 192 -16.43 -9.09 -0.72
CA ARG A 192 -17.12 -8.15 -1.60
C ARG A 192 -16.61 -8.19 -3.05
N TYR A 193 -15.30 -8.26 -3.25
CA TYR A 193 -14.73 -8.43 -4.60
C TYR A 193 -15.10 -9.78 -5.21
N LYS A 194 -15.17 -10.84 -4.41
CA LYS A 194 -15.54 -12.17 -4.88
C LYS A 194 -16.99 -12.26 -5.37
N GLU A 195 -17.89 -11.47 -4.77
CA GLU A 195 -19.30 -11.39 -5.20
C GLU A 195 -19.47 -10.59 -6.50
N MET A 196 -18.49 -9.75 -6.88
CA MET A 196 -18.58 -8.83 -8.01
C MET A 196 -17.74 -9.24 -9.21
N LEU A 197 -16.88 -10.24 -9.12
CA LEU A 197 -16.01 -10.77 -10.18
C LEU A 197 -16.46 -12.16 -10.66
#